data_c7f2789f0ce4eef16da0ab88c1879282
#
_entry.id   c7f2789f0ce4eef16da0ab88c1879282
#
_cell.length_a   1.000
_cell.length_b   1.000
_cell.length_c   1.000
_cell.angle_alpha   90.00
_cell.angle_beta   90.00
_cell.angle_gamma   90.00
#
_symmetry.space_group_name_H-M   'P 1'
#
loop_
_entity.id
_entity.type
_entity.pdbx_description
1 polymer ?
#
loop_
_entity_poly.entity_id
_entity_poly.type
_entity_poly.pdbx_seq_one_letter_code
_entity_poly.pdbx_strand_id
1 'polypeptide(L)'
;PKVYSGEDIINDLYISCFGISNYPVSLCAKLYRTELITRVMGYPPVVWFMGDDLSITLRLMPETRRLGILPEAAYNYRIGGNTSRYMPYMLDDFLRLYRFKTEMRQKHPMPQDAEYFMAVELLNVLMTWFEMYKRQGKHTEMELIKEIGRVAALPEVQDALRVLQDRNKKHRISGYLEHGEYGKIAEMVMQKLKKEAPRRLLKQLLYSL
;
A
#
# COMPACT_ATOMS: atom_id res chain seq x y z
N PRO A 1 10.96 -26.32 3.88
CA PRO A 1 10.37 -25.36 4.81
C PRO A 1 11.44 -24.55 5.52
N LYS A 2 11.23 -23.24 5.67
CA LYS A 2 12.09 -22.34 6.45
C LYS A 2 11.33 -21.88 7.68
N VAL A 3 11.97 -21.89 8.84
CA VAL A 3 11.37 -21.46 10.11
C VAL A 3 12.11 -20.23 10.61
N TYR A 4 11.34 -19.21 10.97
CA TYR A 4 11.81 -17.96 11.56
C TYR A 4 11.35 -17.87 12.99
N SER A 5 12.15 -17.22 13.86
CA SER A 5 11.82 -17.01 15.28
C SER A 5 12.46 -15.73 15.80
N GLY A 6 11.83 -15.12 16.83
CA GLY A 6 12.37 -13.95 17.49
C GLY A 6 12.66 -12.79 16.55
N GLU A 7 13.89 -12.27 16.59
CA GLU A 7 14.34 -11.11 15.81
C GLU A 7 14.31 -11.34 14.30
N ASP A 8 14.51 -12.58 13.83
CA ASP A 8 14.45 -12.89 12.40
C ASP A 8 13.08 -12.57 11.80
N ILE A 9 11.99 -12.78 12.57
CA ILE A 9 10.64 -12.41 12.12
C ILE A 9 10.55 -10.90 11.93
N ILE A 10 11.11 -10.12 12.84
CA ILE A 10 11.07 -8.65 12.78
C ILE A 10 11.94 -8.13 11.61
N ASN A 11 13.17 -8.59 11.54
CA ASN A 11 14.15 -8.07 10.59
C ASN A 11 13.90 -8.52 9.16
N ASP A 12 13.51 -9.77 8.94
CA ASP A 12 13.38 -10.35 7.59
C ASP A 12 11.95 -10.28 7.04
N LEU A 13 10.93 -10.41 7.89
CA LEU A 13 9.55 -10.58 7.45
C LEU A 13 8.67 -9.39 7.78
N TYR A 14 8.73 -8.86 9.00
CA TYR A 14 7.87 -7.76 9.42
C TYR A 14 8.13 -6.47 8.63
N ILE A 15 9.37 -6.26 8.19
CA ILE A 15 9.73 -5.14 7.31
C ILE A 15 8.90 -5.10 6.01
N SER A 16 8.38 -6.24 5.56
CA SER A 16 7.49 -6.31 4.39
C SER A 16 6.17 -5.56 4.59
N CYS A 17 5.74 -5.37 5.83
CA CYS A 17 4.58 -4.55 6.15
C CYS A 17 4.81 -3.05 5.90
N PHE A 18 6.06 -2.63 5.70
CA PHE A 18 6.47 -1.23 5.54
C PHE A 18 6.91 -0.88 4.11
N GLY A 19 6.52 -1.69 3.12
CA GLY A 19 6.75 -1.40 1.71
C GLY A 19 7.90 -2.17 1.06
N ILE A 20 8.57 -3.07 1.81
CA ILE A 20 9.58 -4.00 1.27
C ILE A 20 8.89 -5.33 0.98
N SER A 21 8.94 -5.81 -0.25
CA SER A 21 8.22 -7.02 -0.67
C SER A 21 9.04 -8.30 -0.48
N ASN A 22 9.34 -8.68 0.77
CA ASN A 22 10.05 -9.93 1.08
C ASN A 22 9.09 -11.05 1.56
N TYR A 23 7.90 -10.69 2.05
CA TYR A 23 6.91 -11.61 2.58
C TYR A 23 5.50 -11.15 2.21
N PRO A 24 4.61 -12.07 1.76
CA PRO A 24 3.23 -11.69 1.42
C PRO A 24 2.46 -11.25 2.68
N VAL A 25 2.04 -10.00 2.71
CA VAL A 25 1.32 -9.41 3.84
C VAL A 25 -0.17 -9.76 3.88
N SER A 26 -0.71 -10.39 2.83
CA SER A 26 -2.10 -10.87 2.80
C SER A 26 -2.33 -11.97 3.84
N LEU A 27 -3.57 -12.15 4.29
CA LEU A 27 -3.96 -13.23 5.19
C LEU A 27 -4.16 -14.58 4.45
N CYS A 28 -4.22 -14.55 3.12
CA CYS A 28 -4.38 -15.73 2.29
C CYS A 28 -3.18 -16.69 2.38
N ALA A 29 -3.45 -17.99 2.21
CA ALA A 29 -2.44 -19.07 2.26
C ALA A 29 -1.67 -19.14 3.59
N LYS A 30 -2.31 -18.80 4.71
CA LYS A 30 -1.70 -18.81 6.04
C LYS A 30 -2.57 -19.53 7.05
N LEU A 31 -1.92 -20.22 7.98
CA LEU A 31 -2.55 -20.82 9.16
C LEU A 31 -2.05 -20.10 10.40
N TYR A 32 -2.96 -19.72 11.26
CA TYR A 32 -2.68 -19.02 12.50
C TYR A 32 -3.11 -19.85 13.70
N ARG A 33 -2.38 -19.74 14.81
CA ARG A 33 -2.89 -20.23 16.09
C ARG A 33 -4.12 -19.41 16.47
N THR A 34 -5.19 -20.08 16.92
CA THR A 34 -6.46 -19.43 17.27
C THR A 34 -6.26 -18.31 18.30
N GLU A 35 -5.46 -18.56 19.33
CA GLU A 35 -5.20 -17.59 20.40
C GLU A 35 -4.54 -16.31 19.88
N LEU A 36 -3.66 -16.42 18.87
CA LEU A 36 -2.99 -15.29 18.27
C LEU A 36 -3.95 -14.44 17.43
N ILE A 37 -4.68 -15.09 16.53
CA ILE A 37 -5.60 -14.37 15.63
C ILE A 37 -6.78 -13.76 16.41
N THR A 38 -7.35 -14.46 17.40
CA THR A 38 -8.45 -13.96 18.22
C THR A 38 -8.05 -12.70 18.98
N ARG A 39 -6.83 -12.66 19.53
CA ARG A 39 -6.31 -11.48 20.23
C ARG A 39 -6.24 -10.27 19.30
N VAL A 40 -5.75 -10.46 18.10
CA VAL A 40 -5.58 -9.37 17.12
C VAL A 40 -6.92 -8.93 16.52
N MET A 41 -7.83 -9.86 16.26
CA MET A 41 -9.18 -9.56 15.75
C MET A 41 -10.07 -8.81 16.75
N GLY A 42 -9.72 -8.82 18.04
CA GLY A 42 -10.40 -8.02 19.08
C GLY A 42 -10.17 -6.51 18.97
N TYR A 43 -9.20 -6.05 18.16
CA TYR A 43 -8.96 -4.63 17.95
C TYR A 43 -9.89 -4.05 16.84
N PRO A 44 -10.28 -2.77 16.94
CA PRO A 44 -11.09 -2.14 15.91
C PRO A 44 -10.35 -2.11 14.57
N PRO A 45 -11.09 -2.18 13.44
CA PRO A 45 -10.48 -2.08 12.11
C PRO A 45 -9.80 -0.71 11.91
N VAL A 46 -8.63 -0.73 11.29
CA VAL A 46 -7.87 0.49 10.95
C VAL A 46 -8.40 1.14 9.68
N VAL A 47 -8.78 0.32 8.72
CA VAL A 47 -9.24 0.69 7.39
C VAL A 47 -10.62 0.11 7.11
N TRP A 48 -11.32 0.68 6.14
CA TRP A 48 -12.62 0.17 5.73
C TRP A 48 -12.52 -1.05 4.82
N PHE A 49 -11.52 -1.07 3.94
CA PHE A 49 -11.38 -2.13 2.95
C PHE A 49 -9.95 -2.29 2.43
N MET A 50 -9.29 -1.21 2.00
CA MET A 50 -7.97 -1.31 1.36
C MET A 50 -6.85 -1.41 2.39
N GLY A 51 -6.29 -2.62 2.50
CA GLY A 51 -5.18 -2.91 3.43
C GLY A 51 -5.64 -3.49 4.76
N ASP A 52 -6.86 -4.04 4.84
CA ASP A 52 -7.35 -4.79 6.00
C ASP A 52 -6.41 -5.94 6.37
N ASP A 53 -6.05 -6.79 5.42
CA ASP A 53 -5.06 -7.86 5.58
C ASP A 53 -3.74 -7.34 6.17
N LEU A 54 -3.24 -6.22 5.63
CA LEU A 54 -2.00 -5.61 6.08
C LEU A 54 -2.14 -5.05 7.49
N SER A 55 -3.27 -4.43 7.83
CA SER A 55 -3.52 -3.89 9.17
C SER A 55 -3.54 -4.98 10.25
N ILE A 56 -4.07 -6.15 9.91
CA ILE A 56 -4.06 -7.34 10.77
C ILE A 56 -2.64 -7.90 10.88
N THR A 57 -1.94 -8.04 9.75
CA THR A 57 -0.56 -8.56 9.72
C THR A 57 0.40 -7.67 10.50
N LEU A 58 0.25 -6.34 10.45
CA LEU A 58 1.01 -5.39 11.26
C LEU A 58 0.89 -5.64 12.76
N ARG A 59 -0.25 -6.12 13.23
CA ARG A 59 -0.48 -6.48 14.65
C ARG A 59 -0.02 -7.90 14.97
N LEU A 60 -0.16 -8.84 14.01
CA LEU A 60 0.18 -10.24 14.22
C LEU A 60 1.68 -10.49 14.30
N MET A 61 2.47 -9.84 13.42
CA MET A 61 3.88 -10.16 13.29
C MET A 61 4.70 -9.90 14.56
N PRO A 62 4.55 -8.78 15.28
CA PRO A 62 5.27 -8.54 16.54
C PRO A 62 4.92 -9.52 17.65
N GLU A 63 3.69 -10.07 17.63
CA GLU A 63 3.22 -11.06 18.60
C GLU A 63 3.61 -12.50 18.23
N THR A 64 4.15 -12.70 17.03
CA THR A 64 4.48 -14.01 16.49
C THR A 64 5.85 -14.47 16.97
N ARG A 65 5.89 -15.55 17.73
CA ARG A 65 7.15 -16.12 18.27
C ARG A 65 7.85 -17.04 17.29
N ARG A 66 7.10 -17.70 16.41
CA ARG A 66 7.62 -18.67 15.44
C ARG A 66 6.75 -18.69 14.19
N LEU A 67 7.37 -18.62 13.02
CA LEU A 67 6.71 -18.61 11.71
C LEU A 67 7.41 -19.58 10.77
N GLY A 68 6.62 -20.49 10.18
CA GLY A 68 7.11 -21.44 9.16
C GLY A 68 6.65 -21.01 7.78
N ILE A 69 7.55 -21.05 6.80
CA ILE A 69 7.24 -20.87 5.38
C ILE A 69 7.39 -22.20 4.67
N LEU A 70 6.31 -22.62 4.00
CA LEU A 70 6.30 -23.78 3.13
C LEU A 70 6.50 -23.34 1.67
N PRO A 71 7.29 -24.08 0.87
CA PRO A 71 7.56 -23.72 -0.53
C PRO A 71 6.39 -24.04 -1.47
N GLU A 72 5.40 -24.80 -1.01
CA GLU A 72 4.28 -25.27 -1.81
C GLU A 72 3.27 -24.14 -2.05
N ALA A 73 2.74 -24.04 -3.28
CA ALA A 73 1.66 -23.14 -3.63
C ALA A 73 0.31 -23.71 -3.13
N ALA A 74 -0.14 -23.26 -1.96
CA ALA A 74 -1.35 -23.74 -1.31
C ALA A 74 -2.61 -22.92 -1.62
N TYR A 75 -2.52 -21.86 -2.44
CA TYR A 75 -3.65 -20.96 -2.69
C TYR A 75 -3.69 -20.46 -4.13
N ASN A 76 -4.87 -20.53 -4.74
CA ASN A 76 -5.12 -19.99 -6.08
C ASN A 76 -5.86 -18.65 -5.97
N TYR A 77 -5.19 -17.57 -6.35
CA TYR A 77 -5.77 -16.22 -6.34
C TYR A 77 -6.62 -15.97 -7.58
N ARG A 78 -7.91 -15.64 -7.39
CA ARG A 78 -8.79 -15.26 -8.51
C ARG A 78 -8.51 -13.82 -8.95
N ILE A 79 -8.31 -13.62 -10.24
CA ILE A 79 -8.17 -12.30 -10.85
C ILE A 79 -9.57 -11.65 -10.96
N GLY A 80 -9.66 -10.32 -10.74
CA GLY A 80 -10.91 -9.57 -10.93
C GLY A 80 -11.73 -9.31 -9.66
N GLY A 81 -11.11 -9.43 -8.48
CA GLY A 81 -11.75 -9.10 -7.20
C GLY A 81 -12.02 -7.60 -7.00
N ASN A 82 -12.66 -7.27 -5.86
CA ASN A 82 -13.09 -5.91 -5.51
C ASN A 82 -11.95 -4.89 -5.38
N THR A 83 -10.72 -5.33 -5.10
CA THR A 83 -9.53 -4.48 -4.93
C THR A 83 -9.14 -3.68 -6.18
N SER A 84 -9.68 -4.02 -7.35
CA SER A 84 -9.44 -3.31 -8.61
C SER A 84 -10.48 -2.23 -8.93
N ARG A 85 -11.45 -2.00 -8.04
CA ARG A 85 -12.52 -0.99 -8.21
C ARG A 85 -12.17 0.30 -7.49
N TYR A 86 -12.55 1.42 -8.10
CA TYR A 86 -12.49 2.73 -7.45
C TYR A 86 -13.52 2.79 -6.31
N MET A 87 -13.04 3.20 -5.14
CA MET A 87 -13.88 3.47 -3.97
C MET A 87 -13.53 4.86 -3.43
N PRO A 88 -14.49 5.76 -3.20
CA PRO A 88 -14.21 7.13 -2.73
C PRO A 88 -13.38 7.19 -1.45
N TYR A 89 -13.55 6.23 -0.55
CA TYR A 89 -12.83 6.14 0.73
C TYR A 89 -11.43 5.51 0.64
N MET A 90 -11.01 5.05 -0.54
CA MET A 90 -9.72 4.36 -0.72
C MET A 90 -8.52 5.24 -0.34
N LEU A 91 -8.59 6.53 -0.60
CA LEU A 91 -7.56 7.47 -0.17
C LEU A 91 -7.44 7.52 1.35
N ASP A 92 -8.59 7.59 2.06
CA ASP A 92 -8.61 7.61 3.52
C ASP A 92 -8.00 6.32 4.10
N ASP A 93 -8.27 5.17 3.49
CA ASP A 93 -7.66 3.91 3.90
C ASP A 93 -6.13 3.93 3.75
N PHE A 94 -5.59 4.45 2.64
CA PHE A 94 -4.16 4.59 2.43
C PHE A 94 -3.51 5.50 3.48
N LEU A 95 -4.14 6.64 3.79
CA LEU A 95 -3.63 7.58 4.79
C LEU A 95 -3.72 7.01 6.22
N ARG A 96 -4.82 6.33 6.56
CA ARG A 96 -4.97 5.62 7.84
C ARG A 96 -3.91 4.54 8.00
N LEU A 97 -3.64 3.79 6.94
CA LEU A 97 -2.63 2.75 6.95
C LEU A 97 -1.21 3.33 7.14
N TYR A 98 -0.91 4.45 6.48
CA TYR A 98 0.36 5.16 6.68
C TYR A 98 0.53 5.60 8.15
N ARG A 99 -0.49 6.24 8.75
CA ARG A 99 -0.48 6.62 10.18
C ARG A 99 -0.30 5.40 11.09
N PHE A 100 -1.03 4.33 10.81
CA PHE A 100 -0.93 3.11 11.61
C PHE A 100 0.44 2.45 11.51
N LYS A 101 1.07 2.43 10.33
CA LYS A 101 2.46 1.98 10.17
C LYS A 101 3.43 2.84 10.99
N THR A 102 3.26 4.16 10.98
CA THR A 102 4.06 5.08 11.79
C THR A 102 3.93 4.75 13.28
N GLU A 103 2.71 4.52 13.76
CA GLU A 103 2.45 4.10 15.15
C GLU A 103 3.12 2.76 15.48
N MET A 104 2.96 1.75 14.63
CA MET A 104 3.57 0.42 14.85
C MET A 104 5.10 0.47 14.84
N ARG A 105 5.70 1.31 13.98
CA ARG A 105 7.14 1.53 13.95
C ARG A 105 7.66 2.15 15.25
N GLN A 106 6.91 3.02 15.88
CA GLN A 106 7.28 3.62 17.17
C GLN A 106 7.21 2.62 18.33
N LYS A 107 6.31 1.64 18.24
CA LYS A 107 6.10 0.62 19.28
C LYS A 107 7.08 -0.56 19.20
N HIS A 108 7.61 -0.83 18.02
CA HIS A 108 8.46 -2.00 17.79
C HIS A 108 9.79 -1.59 17.14
N PRO A 109 10.91 -2.21 17.52
CA PRO A 109 12.19 -2.02 16.84
C PRO A 109 12.04 -2.34 15.35
N MET A 110 12.52 -1.45 14.50
CA MET A 110 12.41 -1.59 13.04
C MET A 110 13.74 -1.29 12.38
N PRO A 111 14.05 -1.90 11.23
CA PRO A 111 15.18 -1.52 10.41
C PRO A 111 15.15 -0.03 10.06
N GLN A 112 16.31 0.59 9.99
CA GLN A 112 16.48 2.03 9.80
C GLN A 112 15.79 2.60 8.55
N ASP A 113 15.58 1.75 7.52
CA ASP A 113 15.00 2.20 6.25
C ASP A 113 13.46 2.08 6.17
N ALA A 114 12.80 1.60 7.22
CA ALA A 114 11.33 1.42 7.21
C ALA A 114 10.58 2.71 6.84
N GLU A 115 10.98 3.87 7.35
CA GLU A 115 10.38 5.17 7.01
C GLU A 115 10.48 5.49 5.52
N TYR A 116 11.66 5.27 4.94
CA TYR A 116 11.88 5.50 3.51
C TYR A 116 10.95 4.64 2.66
N PHE A 117 10.85 3.34 2.98
CA PHE A 117 9.97 2.44 2.22
C PHE A 117 8.50 2.79 2.39
N MET A 118 8.08 3.20 3.59
CA MET A 118 6.72 3.71 3.84
C MET A 118 6.42 4.95 2.99
N ALA A 119 7.35 5.90 2.93
CA ALA A 119 7.20 7.12 2.13
C ALA A 119 7.08 6.79 0.63
N VAL A 120 7.95 5.92 0.11
CA VAL A 120 7.90 5.45 -1.29
C VAL A 120 6.59 4.72 -1.58
N GLU A 121 6.16 3.84 -0.69
CA GLU A 121 4.90 3.10 -0.83
C GLU A 121 3.71 4.06 -0.88
N LEU A 122 3.63 5.05 0.03
CA LEU A 122 2.56 6.04 0.02
C LEU A 122 2.50 6.75 -1.33
N LEU A 123 3.62 7.25 -1.86
CA LEU A 123 3.63 7.92 -3.14
C LEU A 123 3.25 7.00 -4.32
N ASN A 124 3.57 5.72 -4.25
CA ASN A 124 3.16 4.74 -5.24
C ASN A 124 1.64 4.45 -5.20
N VAL A 125 1.05 4.30 -4.01
CA VAL A 125 -0.40 4.08 -3.89
C VAL A 125 -1.19 5.34 -4.25
N LEU A 126 -0.66 6.54 -4.01
CA LEU A 126 -1.25 7.79 -4.48
C LEU A 126 -1.31 7.84 -6.01
N MET A 127 -0.25 7.41 -6.71
CA MET A 127 -0.32 7.31 -8.18
C MET A 127 -1.42 6.35 -8.64
N THR A 128 -1.60 5.23 -7.97
CA THR A 128 -2.70 4.30 -8.24
C THR A 128 -4.06 4.95 -7.96
N TRP A 129 -4.18 5.71 -6.87
CA TRP A 129 -5.37 6.48 -6.55
C TRP A 129 -5.71 7.48 -7.66
N PHE A 130 -4.75 8.30 -8.11
CA PHE A 130 -4.97 9.28 -9.17
C PHE A 130 -5.43 8.64 -10.49
N GLU A 131 -4.86 7.47 -10.83
CA GLU A 131 -5.30 6.70 -12.00
C GLU A 131 -6.76 6.22 -11.87
N MET A 132 -7.13 5.69 -10.72
CA MET A 132 -8.49 5.24 -10.44
C MET A 132 -9.47 6.42 -10.38
N TYR A 133 -9.10 7.50 -9.70
CA TYR A 133 -9.88 8.74 -9.63
C TYR A 133 -10.20 9.26 -11.03
N LYS A 134 -9.19 9.41 -11.88
CA LYS A 134 -9.38 9.88 -13.26
C LYS A 134 -10.24 8.95 -14.10
N ARG A 135 -9.95 7.66 -14.07
CA ARG A 135 -10.56 6.68 -14.96
C ARG A 135 -11.94 6.23 -14.52
N GLN A 136 -12.03 5.72 -13.29
CA GLN A 136 -13.27 5.10 -12.78
C GLN A 136 -14.21 6.12 -12.16
N GLY A 137 -13.68 7.17 -11.53
CA GLY A 137 -14.43 8.31 -11.05
C GLY A 137 -14.94 9.23 -12.17
N LYS A 138 -14.47 9.02 -13.43
CA LYS A 138 -14.84 9.80 -14.61
C LYS A 138 -14.56 11.31 -14.46
N HIS A 139 -13.58 11.68 -13.65
CA HIS A 139 -13.22 13.09 -13.43
C HIS A 139 -12.47 13.69 -14.61
N THR A 140 -12.60 14.98 -14.82
CA THR A 140 -11.88 15.75 -15.82
C THR A 140 -10.38 15.84 -15.46
N GLU A 141 -9.55 16.31 -16.38
CA GLU A 141 -8.14 16.57 -16.11
C GLU A 141 -7.95 17.70 -15.09
N MET A 142 -8.76 18.73 -15.19
CA MET A 142 -8.73 19.85 -14.23
C MET A 142 -9.10 19.42 -12.81
N GLU A 143 -10.10 18.54 -12.67
CA GLU A 143 -10.45 17.96 -11.37
C GLU A 143 -9.35 17.09 -10.83
N LEU A 144 -8.66 16.30 -11.69
CA LEU A 144 -7.49 15.53 -11.28
C LEU A 144 -6.36 16.43 -10.76
N ILE A 145 -6.04 17.54 -11.46
CA ILE A 145 -5.01 18.48 -11.03
C ILE A 145 -5.37 19.10 -9.67
N LYS A 146 -6.61 19.50 -9.47
CA LYS A 146 -7.10 20.01 -8.19
C LYS A 146 -6.99 18.97 -7.07
N GLU A 147 -7.38 17.73 -7.37
CA GLU A 147 -7.29 16.63 -6.40
C GLU A 147 -5.83 16.31 -6.03
N ILE A 148 -4.91 16.30 -6.99
CA ILE A 148 -3.47 16.14 -6.72
C ILE A 148 -2.98 17.25 -5.78
N GLY A 149 -3.35 18.51 -6.02
CA GLY A 149 -2.99 19.63 -5.15
C GLY A 149 -3.58 19.49 -3.74
N ARG A 150 -4.83 19.06 -3.62
CA ARG A 150 -5.46 18.79 -2.32
C ARG A 150 -4.73 17.69 -1.57
N VAL A 151 -4.41 16.60 -2.24
CA VAL A 151 -3.71 15.43 -1.66
C VAL A 151 -2.28 15.80 -1.28
N ALA A 152 -1.58 16.58 -2.11
CA ALA A 152 -0.22 17.05 -1.81
C ALA A 152 -0.14 17.81 -0.48
N ALA A 153 -1.19 18.55 -0.10
CA ALA A 153 -1.23 19.32 1.14
C ALA A 153 -1.54 18.49 2.40
N LEU A 154 -1.83 17.18 2.26
CA LEU A 154 -2.16 16.33 3.41
C LEU A 154 -0.92 16.08 4.28
N PRO A 155 -1.09 16.02 5.62
CA PRO A 155 0.02 15.85 6.56
C PRO A 155 0.88 14.61 6.28
N GLU A 156 0.25 13.48 5.92
CA GLU A 156 0.93 12.22 5.63
C GLU A 156 1.80 12.31 4.37
N VAL A 157 1.34 13.06 3.36
CA VAL A 157 2.08 13.29 2.12
C VAL A 157 3.27 14.22 2.38
N GLN A 158 3.05 15.28 3.15
CA GLN A 158 4.12 16.19 3.55
C GLN A 158 5.17 15.48 4.42
N ASP A 159 4.75 14.58 5.31
CA ASP A 159 5.66 13.74 6.09
C ASP A 159 6.50 12.81 5.18
N ALA A 160 5.87 12.14 4.23
CA ALA A 160 6.58 11.28 3.28
C ALA A 160 7.60 12.06 2.41
N LEU A 161 7.25 13.28 1.97
CA LEU A 161 8.17 14.14 1.22
C LEU A 161 9.36 14.56 2.08
N ARG A 162 9.13 14.95 3.34
CA ARG A 162 10.20 15.29 4.29
C ARG A 162 11.14 14.11 4.52
N VAL A 163 10.62 12.88 4.73
CA VAL A 163 11.45 11.67 4.88
C VAL A 163 12.36 11.45 3.67
N LEU A 164 11.87 11.70 2.45
CA LEU A 164 12.70 11.59 1.25
C LEU A 164 13.78 12.67 1.20
N GLN A 165 13.45 13.91 1.54
CA GLN A 165 14.40 15.03 1.57
C GLN A 165 15.51 14.80 2.60
N ASP A 166 15.18 14.43 3.83
CA ASP A 166 16.12 14.19 4.92
C ASP A 166 17.13 13.07 4.58
N ARG A 167 16.71 12.12 3.74
CA ARG A 167 17.56 11.02 3.26
C ARG A 167 18.24 11.30 1.92
N ASN A 168 18.04 12.48 1.36
CA ASN A 168 18.53 12.85 0.01
C ASN A 168 18.10 11.82 -1.05
N LYS A 169 16.84 11.34 -0.97
CA LYS A 169 16.23 10.38 -1.88
C LYS A 169 15.12 11.05 -2.69
N LYS A 170 14.84 10.52 -3.86
CA LYS A 170 13.80 11.04 -4.75
C LYS A 170 12.82 9.92 -5.13
N HIS A 171 11.57 10.28 -5.24
CA HIS A 171 10.54 9.49 -5.91
C HIS A 171 10.14 10.20 -7.20
N ARG A 172 9.62 9.45 -8.20
CA ARG A 172 9.28 9.99 -9.54
C ARG A 172 8.32 11.18 -9.53
N ILE A 173 7.52 11.36 -8.45
CA ILE A 173 6.57 12.48 -8.32
C ILE A 173 6.92 13.43 -7.17
N SER A 174 7.93 13.13 -6.33
CA SER A 174 8.21 13.95 -5.14
C SER A 174 8.53 15.39 -5.50
N GLY A 175 9.43 15.62 -6.48
CA GLY A 175 9.78 16.97 -6.92
C GLY A 175 8.59 17.75 -7.48
N TYR A 176 7.68 17.11 -8.23
CA TYR A 176 6.48 17.78 -8.74
C TYR A 176 5.50 18.14 -7.63
N LEU A 177 5.35 17.31 -6.59
CA LEU A 177 4.52 17.61 -5.42
C LEU A 177 5.10 18.79 -4.63
N GLU A 178 6.41 18.81 -4.40
CA GLU A 178 7.13 19.84 -3.67
C GLU A 178 7.05 21.21 -4.35
N HIS A 179 7.13 21.26 -5.69
CA HIS A 179 7.11 22.51 -6.46
C HIS A 179 5.71 22.91 -6.95
N GLY A 180 4.66 22.16 -6.59
CA GLY A 180 3.30 22.46 -7.04
C GLY A 180 3.02 22.19 -8.52
N GLU A 181 3.87 21.39 -9.18
CA GLU A 181 3.78 21.06 -10.60
C GLU A 181 2.76 19.91 -10.85
N TYR A 182 1.56 20.06 -10.31
CA TYR A 182 0.51 19.01 -10.31
C TYR A 182 0.08 18.61 -11.72
N GLY A 183 0.16 19.53 -12.69
CA GLY A 183 -0.12 19.23 -14.10
C GLY A 183 0.81 18.15 -14.67
N LYS A 184 2.07 18.12 -14.26
CA LYS A 184 3.02 17.07 -14.68
C LYS A 184 2.62 15.69 -14.18
N ILE A 185 2.14 15.61 -12.94
CA ILE A 185 1.63 14.34 -12.39
C ILE A 185 0.36 13.91 -13.14
N ALA A 186 -0.56 14.83 -13.42
CA ALA A 186 -1.76 14.54 -14.21
C ALA A 186 -1.39 14.04 -15.61
N GLU A 187 -0.42 14.64 -16.27
CA GLU A 187 0.10 14.19 -17.56
C GLU A 187 0.65 12.75 -17.49
N MET A 188 1.44 12.42 -16.47
CA MET A 188 1.96 11.06 -16.24
C MET A 188 0.81 10.04 -16.09
N VAL A 189 -0.22 10.39 -15.32
CA VAL A 189 -1.43 9.56 -15.16
C VAL A 189 -2.12 9.34 -16.52
N MET A 190 -2.34 10.40 -17.29
CA MET A 190 -2.99 10.33 -18.59
C MET A 190 -2.20 9.48 -19.60
N GLN A 191 -0.88 9.65 -19.65
CA GLN A 191 -0.01 8.84 -20.50
C GLN A 191 -0.08 7.35 -20.15
N LYS A 192 -0.06 7.00 -18.86
CA LYS A 192 -0.19 5.62 -18.39
C LYS A 192 -1.55 5.05 -18.79
N LEU A 193 -2.64 5.79 -18.56
CA LEU A 193 -3.99 5.37 -18.92
C LEU A 193 -4.13 5.10 -20.42
N LYS A 194 -3.52 5.93 -21.28
CA LYS A 194 -3.49 5.72 -22.73
C LYS A 194 -2.73 4.45 -23.13
N LYS A 195 -1.55 4.23 -22.55
CA LYS A 195 -0.74 3.03 -22.83
C LYS A 195 -1.41 1.73 -22.44
N GLU A 196 -2.18 1.73 -21.37
CA GLU A 196 -2.87 0.54 -20.87
C GLU A 196 -4.24 0.28 -21.51
N ALA A 197 -4.83 1.26 -22.21
CA ALA A 197 -6.16 1.14 -22.79
C ALA A 197 -6.32 -0.09 -23.71
N PRO A 198 -5.39 -0.40 -24.64
CA PRO A 198 -5.52 -1.57 -25.51
C PRO A 198 -5.54 -2.90 -24.74
N ARG A 199 -4.68 -3.04 -23.75
CA ARG A 199 -4.62 -4.25 -22.91
C ARG A 199 -5.88 -4.45 -22.08
N ARG A 200 -6.50 -3.35 -21.63
CA ARG A 200 -7.77 -3.39 -20.86
C ARG A 200 -8.93 -3.80 -21.73
N LEU A 201 -9.02 -3.26 -22.95
CA LEU A 201 -10.04 -3.67 -23.93
C LEU A 201 -9.93 -5.16 -24.25
N LEU A 202 -8.72 -5.65 -24.49
CA LEU A 202 -8.49 -7.07 -24.74
C LEU A 202 -8.92 -7.94 -23.56
N LYS A 203 -8.59 -7.54 -22.32
CA LYS A 203 -9.05 -8.25 -21.12
C LYS A 203 -10.57 -8.25 -20.99
N GLN A 204 -11.25 -7.14 -21.24
CA GLN A 204 -12.71 -7.09 -21.21
C GLN A 204 -13.33 -8.05 -22.21
N LEU A 205 -12.80 -8.13 -23.43
CA LEU A 205 -13.26 -9.05 -24.45
C LEU A 205 -13.04 -10.53 -24.06
N LEU A 206 -11.89 -10.86 -23.45
CA LEU A 206 -11.57 -12.22 -23.03
C LEU A 206 -12.37 -12.69 -21.80
N TYR A 207 -12.84 -11.79 -20.94
CA TYR A 207 -13.62 -12.14 -19.75
C TYR A 207 -15.13 -11.90 -19.91
N SER A 208 -15.59 -11.43 -21.09
CA SER A 208 -17.00 -11.34 -21.46
C SER A 208 -17.47 -12.55 -22.29
N LEU A 209 -16.57 -13.47 -22.60
CA LEU A 209 -16.82 -14.78 -23.19
C LEU A 209 -16.80 -15.86 -22.08
#